data_df3778229b15ab3119ccef4c9b75d257
#
_entry.id   df3778229b15ab3119ccef4c9b75d257
#
_cell.length_a   1.000
_cell.length_b   1.000
_cell.length_c   1.000
_cell.angle_alpha   90.00
_cell.angle_beta   90.00
_cell.angle_gamma   90.00
#
_symmetry.space_group_name_H-M   'P 1'
#
loop_
_entity.id
_entity.type
_entity.pdbx_description
1 polymer ?
#
loop_
_entity_poly.entity_id
_entity_poly.type
_entity_poly.pdbx_seq_one_letter_code
_entity_poly.pdbx_strand_id
1 'polypeptide(L)'
;IEERRYANENEQTSDMAFQAAQKAIADANLDAETLDYIVVAHNFGNVACGSIQTDLIPSVASKVKHLLQIKNPKCVAYDVIFGCPGWIEGMIQAHAFIKAGIAQKCLVIGAETLSRVTDPHDRDSMIYADGAGATILEITTEKGGVLAHESASFTVEETDYLFFGKS
;
A
#
# COMPACT_ATOMS: atom_id res chain seq x y z
N ILE A 1 -12.13 10.22 18.86
CA ILE A 1 -12.21 10.27 17.40
C ILE A 1 -13.46 11.07 17.05
N GLU A 2 -13.29 12.14 16.28
CA GLU A 2 -14.39 13.04 15.90
C GLU A 2 -14.98 12.66 14.53
N GLU A 3 -14.14 12.13 13.64
CA GLU A 3 -14.51 11.77 12.26
C GLU A 3 -13.85 10.45 11.83
N ARG A 4 -14.55 9.70 10.97
CA ARG A 4 -14.02 8.60 10.15
C ARG A 4 -14.33 8.89 8.70
N ARG A 5 -13.34 8.62 7.83
CA ARG A 5 -13.49 8.78 6.38
C ARG A 5 -13.53 7.42 5.73
N TYR A 6 -14.55 7.22 4.93
CA TYR A 6 -14.75 6.01 4.16
C TYR A 6 -14.78 6.33 2.68
N ALA A 7 -14.32 5.39 1.87
CA ALA A 7 -14.35 5.49 0.43
C ALA A 7 -15.80 5.60 -0.08
N ASN A 8 -15.99 6.33 -1.18
CA ASN A 8 -17.28 6.39 -1.87
C ASN A 8 -17.64 5.00 -2.43
N GLU A 9 -18.93 4.75 -2.68
CA GLU A 9 -19.42 3.43 -3.15
C GLU A 9 -18.68 2.90 -4.39
N ASN A 10 -18.32 3.79 -5.31
CA ASN A 10 -17.65 3.46 -6.56
C ASN A 10 -16.11 3.55 -6.49
N GLU A 11 -15.54 3.93 -5.36
CA GLU A 11 -14.12 4.11 -5.17
C GLU A 11 -13.49 2.83 -4.62
N GLN A 12 -12.47 2.31 -5.26
CA GLN A 12 -11.75 1.11 -4.87
C GLN A 12 -10.43 1.45 -4.16
N THR A 13 -9.84 0.47 -3.48
CA THR A 13 -8.48 0.60 -2.90
C THR A 13 -7.47 1.07 -3.93
N SER A 14 -7.53 0.52 -5.16
CA SER A 14 -6.65 0.93 -6.27
C SER A 14 -6.85 2.37 -6.72
N ASP A 15 -8.05 2.92 -6.61
CA ASP A 15 -8.33 4.32 -7.00
C ASP A 15 -7.70 5.29 -6.00
N MET A 16 -7.86 5.04 -4.70
CA MET A 16 -7.20 5.82 -3.66
C MET A 16 -5.67 5.69 -3.74
N ALA A 17 -5.17 4.48 -3.97
CA ALA A 17 -3.74 4.23 -4.17
C ALA A 17 -3.19 5.01 -5.36
N PHE A 18 -3.93 5.06 -6.48
CA PHE A 18 -3.59 5.86 -7.65
C PHE A 18 -3.56 7.36 -7.34
N GLN A 19 -4.57 7.89 -6.64
CA GLN A 19 -4.60 9.31 -6.25
C GLN A 19 -3.41 9.68 -5.35
N ALA A 20 -3.06 8.82 -4.40
CA ALA A 20 -1.88 9.01 -3.56
C ALA A 20 -0.58 8.97 -4.37
N ALA A 21 -0.48 8.01 -5.31
CA ALA A 21 0.66 7.89 -6.23
C ALA A 21 0.85 9.14 -7.08
N GLN A 22 -0.22 9.67 -7.68
CA GLN A 22 -0.16 10.90 -8.47
C GLN A 22 0.38 12.08 -7.67
N LYS A 23 -0.07 12.23 -6.43
CA LYS A 23 0.40 13.31 -5.54
C LYS A 23 1.89 13.14 -5.19
N ALA A 24 2.33 11.92 -4.86
CA ALA A 24 3.72 11.65 -4.55
C ALA A 24 4.65 11.87 -5.75
N ILE A 25 4.24 11.44 -6.95
CA ILE A 25 5.00 11.65 -8.20
C ILE A 25 5.08 13.14 -8.53
N ALA A 26 3.99 13.88 -8.37
CA ALA A 26 3.96 15.33 -8.59
C ALA A 26 4.82 16.09 -7.57
N ASP A 27 4.77 15.73 -6.30
CA ASP A 27 5.58 16.33 -5.22
C ASP A 27 7.08 16.08 -5.45
N ALA A 28 7.45 14.88 -5.88
CA ALA A 28 8.81 14.53 -6.25
C ALA A 28 9.27 15.12 -7.59
N ASN A 29 8.38 15.77 -8.35
CA ASN A 29 8.62 16.24 -9.72
C ASN A 29 9.25 15.16 -10.61
N LEU A 30 8.72 13.93 -10.54
CA LEU A 30 9.26 12.73 -11.15
C LEU A 30 8.52 12.37 -12.44
N ASP A 31 9.26 11.92 -13.46
CA ASP A 31 8.68 11.20 -14.58
C ASP A 31 8.37 9.76 -14.15
N ALA A 32 7.09 9.38 -14.13
CA ALA A 32 6.62 8.07 -13.72
C ALA A 32 7.22 6.91 -14.54
N GLU A 33 7.61 7.14 -15.81
CA GLU A 33 8.28 6.16 -16.67
C GLU A 33 9.68 5.78 -16.15
N THR A 34 10.26 6.55 -15.22
CA THR A 34 11.57 6.29 -14.61
C THR A 34 11.50 5.43 -13.34
N LEU A 35 10.30 5.04 -12.90
CA LEU A 35 10.13 4.16 -11.76
C LEU A 35 10.59 2.73 -12.10
N ASP A 36 11.33 2.12 -11.18
CA ASP A 36 11.76 0.73 -11.25
C ASP A 36 10.75 -0.21 -10.55
N TYR A 37 10.18 0.25 -9.43
CA TYR A 37 9.22 -0.55 -8.66
C TYR A 37 8.03 0.28 -8.17
N ILE A 38 6.87 -0.37 -8.17
CA ILE A 38 5.64 0.06 -7.49
C ILE A 38 5.27 -1.04 -6.51
N VAL A 39 5.30 -0.73 -5.22
CA VAL A 39 4.95 -1.66 -4.14
C VAL A 39 3.72 -1.13 -3.44
N VAL A 40 2.64 -1.90 -3.39
CA VAL A 40 1.41 -1.53 -2.68
C VAL A 40 1.19 -2.48 -1.51
N ALA A 41 1.13 -1.91 -0.31
CA ALA A 41 0.80 -2.63 0.91
C ALA A 41 -0.70 -2.50 1.21
N HIS A 42 -1.35 -3.64 1.39
CA HIS A 42 -2.78 -3.76 1.74
C HIS A 42 -3.06 -5.14 2.34
N ASN A 43 -4.27 -5.40 2.79
CA ASN A 43 -4.68 -6.70 3.29
C ASN A 43 -5.71 -7.38 2.37
N PHE A 44 -6.65 -6.64 1.82
CA PHE A 44 -7.83 -7.18 1.14
C PHE A 44 -7.90 -6.86 -0.36
N GLY A 45 -7.02 -5.99 -0.87
CA GLY A 45 -7.07 -5.55 -2.27
C GLY A 45 -8.30 -4.68 -2.56
N ASN A 46 -8.88 -4.82 -3.75
CA ASN A 46 -10.14 -4.16 -4.07
C ASN A 46 -11.32 -4.98 -3.52
N VAL A 47 -12.24 -4.29 -2.86
CA VAL A 47 -13.51 -4.86 -2.40
C VAL A 47 -14.64 -3.94 -2.85
N ALA A 48 -15.57 -4.45 -3.66
CA ALA A 48 -16.71 -3.68 -4.10
C ALA A 48 -17.67 -3.37 -2.94
N CYS A 49 -18.30 -2.20 -2.98
CA CYS A 49 -19.31 -1.85 -1.99
C CYS A 49 -20.43 -2.89 -1.97
N GLY A 50 -20.81 -3.35 -0.78
CA GLY A 50 -21.82 -4.41 -0.59
C GLY A 50 -21.32 -5.84 -0.86
N SER A 51 -20.03 -6.02 -1.13
CA SER A 51 -19.38 -7.33 -1.28
C SER A 51 -18.30 -7.51 -0.22
N ILE A 52 -18.02 -8.75 0.13
CA ILE A 52 -16.86 -9.16 0.94
C ILE A 52 -15.81 -9.88 0.09
N GLN A 53 -16.07 -10.01 -1.21
CA GLN A 53 -15.15 -10.68 -2.12
C GLN A 53 -13.98 -9.76 -2.43
N THR A 54 -12.78 -10.25 -2.17
CA THR A 54 -11.53 -9.58 -2.52
C THR A 54 -11.19 -9.77 -4.00
N ASP A 55 -10.66 -8.73 -4.63
CA ASP A 55 -10.08 -8.76 -5.97
C ASP A 55 -8.59 -8.42 -5.90
N LEU A 56 -7.77 -9.45 -5.97
CA LEU A 56 -6.31 -9.41 -5.86
C LEU A 56 -5.59 -9.61 -7.20
N ILE A 57 -6.31 -9.97 -8.26
CA ILE A 57 -5.71 -10.28 -9.56
C ILE A 57 -6.45 -9.55 -10.69
N PRO A 58 -5.80 -8.60 -11.40
CA PRO A 58 -4.40 -8.15 -11.24
C PRO A 58 -4.15 -7.52 -9.86
N SER A 59 -2.88 -7.50 -9.42
CA SER A 59 -2.48 -6.86 -8.15
C SER A 59 -2.92 -5.40 -8.10
N VAL A 60 -3.12 -4.84 -6.90
CA VAL A 60 -3.43 -3.41 -6.73
C VAL A 60 -2.32 -2.55 -7.34
N ALA A 61 -1.05 -2.94 -7.14
CA ALA A 61 0.10 -2.27 -7.76
C ALA A 61 0.03 -2.28 -9.29
N SER A 62 -0.39 -3.39 -9.90
CA SER A 62 -0.57 -3.47 -11.36
C SER A 62 -1.69 -2.57 -11.85
N LYS A 63 -2.80 -2.47 -11.10
CA LYS A 63 -3.90 -1.54 -11.38
C LYS A 63 -3.43 -0.09 -11.28
N VAL A 64 -2.66 0.26 -10.24
CA VAL A 64 -2.06 1.59 -10.10
C VAL A 64 -1.12 1.92 -11.27
N LYS A 65 -0.24 0.98 -11.66
CA LYS A 65 0.64 1.14 -12.82
C LYS A 65 -0.16 1.41 -14.10
N HIS A 66 -1.25 0.67 -14.31
CA HIS A 66 -2.15 0.85 -15.45
C HIS A 66 -2.81 2.24 -15.42
N LEU A 67 -3.34 2.67 -14.28
CA LEU A 67 -3.98 3.98 -14.12
C LEU A 67 -2.99 5.14 -14.31
N LEU A 68 -1.73 4.98 -13.89
CA LEU A 68 -0.64 5.91 -14.15
C LEU A 68 -0.17 5.92 -15.61
N GLN A 69 -0.67 4.99 -16.44
CA GLN A 69 -0.31 4.83 -17.85
C GLN A 69 1.20 4.60 -18.09
N ILE A 70 1.90 3.98 -17.12
CA ILE A 70 3.32 3.66 -17.23
C ILE A 70 3.51 2.52 -18.25
N LYS A 71 4.22 2.82 -19.33
CA LYS A 71 4.49 1.90 -20.45
C LYS A 71 5.76 1.08 -20.24
N ASN A 72 6.67 1.55 -19.38
CA ASN A 72 7.92 0.87 -19.09
C ASN A 72 7.66 -0.55 -18.54
N PRO A 73 7.98 -1.64 -19.30
CA PRO A 73 7.75 -3.00 -18.82
C PRO A 73 8.70 -3.39 -17.70
N LYS A 74 9.80 -2.67 -17.51
CA LYS A 74 10.79 -2.90 -16.45
C LYS A 74 10.35 -2.31 -15.11
N CYS A 75 9.35 -1.42 -15.08
CA CYS A 75 8.72 -0.97 -13.84
C CYS A 75 7.89 -2.14 -13.27
N VAL A 76 8.43 -2.82 -12.28
CA VAL A 76 7.81 -4.01 -11.66
C VAL A 76 6.78 -3.56 -10.62
N ALA A 77 5.55 -4.11 -10.71
CA ALA A 77 4.45 -3.76 -9.82
C ALA A 77 3.95 -5.02 -9.08
N TYR A 78 3.97 -4.99 -7.73
CA TYR A 78 3.49 -6.08 -6.90
C TYR A 78 2.98 -5.59 -5.55
N ASP A 79 2.21 -6.44 -4.87
CA ASP A 79 1.58 -6.16 -3.60
C ASP A 79 2.31 -6.85 -2.44
N VAL A 80 2.22 -6.21 -1.25
CA VAL A 80 2.71 -6.76 0.02
C VAL A 80 1.53 -6.89 0.97
N ILE A 81 1.30 -8.11 1.48
CA ILE A 81 0.33 -8.40 2.52
C ILE A 81 1.09 -8.61 3.83
N PHE A 82 1.05 -7.62 4.71
CA PHE A 82 1.83 -7.64 5.96
C PHE A 82 1.08 -7.00 7.15
N GLY A 83 -0.23 -6.84 7.06
CA GLY A 83 -1.01 -6.15 8.08
C GLY A 83 -0.79 -4.62 8.08
N CYS A 84 -1.10 -3.98 9.21
CA CYS A 84 -1.04 -2.53 9.37
C CYS A 84 0.35 -1.92 9.09
N PRO A 85 1.50 -2.56 9.43
CA PRO A 85 2.83 -2.03 9.14
C PRO A 85 3.31 -2.31 7.69
N GLY A 86 2.46 -2.81 6.81
CA GLY A 86 2.83 -3.20 5.44
C GLY A 86 3.51 -2.11 4.63
N TRP A 87 3.12 -0.84 4.80
CA TRP A 87 3.80 0.27 4.14
C TRP A 87 5.27 0.38 4.59
N ILE A 88 5.55 0.21 5.89
CA ILE A 88 6.93 0.22 6.43
C ILE A 88 7.73 -0.93 5.83
N GLU A 89 7.15 -2.13 5.74
CA GLU A 89 7.80 -3.28 5.12
C GLU A 89 8.10 -3.04 3.64
N GLY A 90 7.17 -2.42 2.90
CA GLY A 90 7.39 -1.96 1.53
C GLY A 90 8.55 -0.95 1.41
N MET A 91 8.67 -0.01 2.37
CA MET A 91 9.79 0.94 2.45
C MET A 91 11.12 0.23 2.69
N ILE A 92 11.15 -0.79 3.57
CA ILE A 92 12.34 -1.61 3.84
C ILE A 92 12.79 -2.34 2.58
N GLN A 93 11.85 -2.97 1.85
CA GLN A 93 12.13 -3.68 0.60
C GLN A 93 12.67 -2.72 -0.47
N ALA A 94 12.01 -1.58 -0.68
CA ALA A 94 12.45 -0.57 -1.65
C ALA A 94 13.85 -0.03 -1.32
N HIS A 95 14.12 0.26 -0.04
CA HIS A 95 15.44 0.67 0.43
C HIS A 95 16.49 -0.42 0.17
N ALA A 96 16.16 -1.69 0.45
CA ALA A 96 17.06 -2.81 0.18
C ALA A 96 17.37 -2.96 -1.32
N PHE A 97 16.38 -2.79 -2.21
CA PHE A 97 16.58 -2.82 -3.66
C PHE A 97 17.49 -1.69 -4.13
N ILE A 98 17.31 -0.47 -3.60
CA ILE A 98 18.17 0.67 -3.93
C ILE A 98 19.62 0.43 -3.43
N LYS A 99 19.76 -0.06 -2.19
CA LYS A 99 21.08 -0.38 -1.63
C LYS A 99 21.80 -1.49 -2.36
N ALA A 100 21.07 -2.47 -2.88
CA ALA A 100 21.62 -3.58 -3.68
C ALA A 100 21.90 -3.19 -5.14
N GLY A 101 21.56 -1.96 -5.57
CA GLY A 101 21.71 -1.52 -6.96
C GLY A 101 20.71 -2.16 -7.93
N ILE A 102 19.63 -2.77 -7.42
CA ILE A 102 18.56 -3.37 -8.21
C ILE A 102 17.60 -2.30 -8.73
N ALA A 103 17.39 -1.24 -7.96
CA ALA A 103 16.51 -0.13 -8.29
C ALA A 103 17.20 1.21 -8.01
N GLN A 104 16.70 2.26 -8.66
CA GLN A 104 17.08 3.64 -8.38
C GLN A 104 15.89 4.44 -7.82
N LYS A 105 14.67 4.10 -8.25
CA LYS A 105 13.44 4.81 -7.90
C LYS A 105 12.31 3.82 -7.62
N CYS A 106 11.72 3.92 -6.44
CA CYS A 106 10.63 3.08 -6.00
C CYS A 106 9.45 3.95 -5.51
N LEU A 107 8.24 3.58 -5.90
CA LEU A 107 7.00 4.12 -5.36
C LEU A 107 6.43 3.11 -4.38
N VAL A 108 6.26 3.49 -3.12
CA VAL A 108 5.70 2.65 -2.07
C VAL A 108 4.38 3.27 -1.59
N ILE A 109 3.33 2.48 -1.60
CA ILE A 109 1.96 2.90 -1.29
C ILE A 109 1.40 2.00 -0.20
N GLY A 110 0.75 2.58 0.81
CA GLY A 110 -0.16 1.88 1.70
C GLY A 110 -1.58 2.29 1.36
N ALA A 111 -2.48 1.33 1.16
CA ALA A 111 -3.87 1.62 0.80
C ALA A 111 -4.82 0.55 1.32
N GLU A 112 -5.99 0.95 1.83
CA GLU A 112 -6.98 0.00 2.31
C GLU A 112 -8.40 0.58 2.29
N THR A 113 -9.40 -0.28 2.07
CA THR A 113 -10.84 -0.01 2.23
C THR A 113 -11.43 -0.92 3.29
N LEU A 114 -10.98 -0.81 4.54
CA LEU A 114 -11.39 -1.67 5.65
C LEU A 114 -12.87 -1.56 5.98
N SER A 115 -13.50 -0.40 5.72
CA SER A 115 -14.94 -0.20 5.93
C SER A 115 -15.83 -1.24 5.23
N ARG A 116 -15.30 -1.91 4.19
CA ARG A 116 -16.04 -2.88 3.37
C ARG A 116 -15.97 -4.31 3.88
N VAL A 117 -15.04 -4.59 4.77
CA VAL A 117 -14.79 -5.94 5.30
C VAL A 117 -14.99 -6.04 6.81
N THR A 118 -14.96 -4.91 7.53
CA THR A 118 -15.25 -4.87 8.97
C THR A 118 -16.73 -5.11 9.24
N ASP A 119 -17.05 -5.80 10.35
CA ASP A 119 -18.41 -5.92 10.83
C ASP A 119 -18.89 -4.57 11.38
N PRO A 120 -19.93 -3.93 10.80
CA PRO A 120 -20.44 -2.65 11.28
C PRO A 120 -21.08 -2.73 12.68
N HIS A 121 -21.37 -3.93 13.19
CA HIS A 121 -21.91 -4.15 14.52
C HIS A 121 -20.82 -4.35 15.58
N ASP A 122 -19.57 -4.54 15.14
CA ASP A 122 -18.42 -4.56 16.04
C ASP A 122 -18.06 -3.14 16.44
N ARG A 123 -18.05 -2.87 17.76
CA ARG A 123 -17.64 -1.58 18.30
C ARG A 123 -16.24 -1.16 17.87
N ASP A 124 -15.32 -2.12 17.72
CA ASP A 124 -13.93 -1.86 17.38
C ASP A 124 -13.77 -1.51 15.89
N SER A 125 -14.78 -1.77 15.05
CA SER A 125 -14.79 -1.32 13.65
C SER A 125 -14.62 0.20 13.50
N MET A 126 -15.00 0.97 14.53
CA MET A 126 -14.87 2.42 14.58
C MET A 126 -13.42 2.94 14.59
N ILE A 127 -12.43 2.10 14.88
CA ILE A 127 -11.01 2.52 14.83
C ILE A 127 -10.45 2.51 13.40
N TYR A 128 -11.10 1.85 12.46
CA TYR A 128 -10.63 1.74 11.09
C TYR A 128 -11.24 2.81 10.18
N ALA A 129 -10.43 3.32 9.25
CA ALA A 129 -10.85 4.23 8.19
C ALA A 129 -10.30 3.72 6.87
N ASP A 130 -10.85 4.23 5.76
CA ASP A 130 -10.31 3.98 4.44
C ASP A 130 -9.31 5.07 4.06
N GLY A 131 -8.33 4.74 3.26
CA GLY A 131 -7.36 5.71 2.80
C GLY A 131 -6.17 5.12 2.06
N ALA A 132 -5.34 6.02 1.53
CA ALA A 132 -4.06 5.69 0.93
C ALA A 132 -3.03 6.79 1.17
N GLY A 133 -1.76 6.37 1.29
CA GLY A 133 -0.60 7.23 1.32
C GLY A 133 0.51 6.67 0.44
N ALA A 134 1.33 7.53 -0.17
CA ALA A 134 2.40 7.12 -1.06
C ALA A 134 3.68 7.88 -0.80
N THR A 135 4.82 7.23 -1.05
CA THR A 135 6.16 7.78 -0.87
C THR A 135 7.05 7.35 -2.03
N ILE A 136 7.85 8.28 -2.55
CA ILE A 136 8.93 7.98 -3.48
C ILE A 136 10.23 7.79 -2.68
N LEU A 137 10.93 6.69 -2.97
CA LEU A 137 12.33 6.52 -2.58
C LEU A 137 13.19 6.62 -3.83
N GLU A 138 14.23 7.43 -3.74
CA GLU A 138 15.19 7.60 -4.82
C GLU A 138 16.62 7.50 -4.28
N ILE A 139 17.53 6.96 -5.11
CA ILE A 139 18.95 6.97 -4.81
C ILE A 139 19.45 8.42 -4.68
N THR A 140 20.22 8.70 -3.64
CA THR A 140 20.81 10.02 -3.45
C THR A 140 22.25 9.91 -2.97
N THR A 141 23.05 10.94 -3.26
CA THR A 141 24.40 11.15 -2.69
C THR A 141 24.37 12.02 -1.43
N GLU A 142 23.22 12.59 -1.10
CA GLU A 142 23.03 13.38 0.11
C GLU A 142 23.06 12.51 1.36
N LYS A 143 23.45 13.11 2.48
CA LYS A 143 23.39 12.42 3.78
C LYS A 143 21.96 12.40 4.29
N GLY A 144 21.47 11.22 4.65
CA GLY A 144 20.13 11.03 5.21
C GLY A 144 19.48 9.73 4.73
N GLY A 145 18.16 9.68 4.83
CA GLY A 145 17.37 8.52 4.47
C GLY A 145 17.15 7.53 5.62
N VAL A 146 16.93 6.26 5.29
CA VAL A 146 16.69 5.20 6.28
C VAL A 146 18.00 4.86 6.98
N LEU A 147 18.09 5.16 8.28
CA LEU A 147 19.27 4.92 9.11
C LEU A 147 19.32 3.51 9.67
N ALA A 148 18.18 2.99 10.13
CA ALA A 148 18.02 1.64 10.65
C ALA A 148 16.56 1.20 10.51
N HIS A 149 16.33 -0.09 10.48
CA HIS A 149 15.00 -0.69 10.54
C HIS A 149 15.08 -2.05 11.22
N GLU A 150 13.95 -2.49 11.74
CA GLU A 150 13.76 -3.81 12.32
C GLU A 150 12.35 -4.29 12.00
N SER A 151 12.23 -5.58 11.65
CA SER A 151 10.95 -6.24 11.45
C SER A 151 10.91 -7.52 12.28
N ALA A 152 9.75 -7.80 12.89
CA ALA A 152 9.53 -9.01 13.67
C ALA A 152 8.11 -9.53 13.45
N SER A 153 7.95 -10.85 13.53
CA SER A 153 6.65 -11.52 13.50
C SER A 153 6.53 -12.46 14.71
N PHE A 154 5.58 -12.17 15.58
CA PHE A 154 5.30 -12.97 16.76
C PHE A 154 4.08 -13.86 16.46
N THR A 155 4.32 -15.15 16.20
CA THR A 155 3.29 -16.06 15.68
C THR A 155 3.13 -17.34 16.49
N VAL A 156 3.98 -17.60 17.47
CA VAL A 156 3.93 -18.85 18.24
C VAL A 156 2.72 -18.88 19.17
N GLU A 157 2.49 -17.79 19.89
CA GLU A 157 1.39 -17.65 20.86
C GLU A 157 0.38 -16.59 20.43
N GLU A 158 0.78 -15.63 19.57
CA GLU A 158 0.03 -14.41 19.25
C GLU A 158 -0.70 -14.47 17.89
N THR A 159 -0.61 -15.59 17.18
CA THR A 159 -1.18 -15.72 15.81
C THR A 159 -2.64 -15.28 15.73
N ASP A 160 -3.44 -15.60 16.74
CA ASP A 160 -4.88 -15.36 16.77
C ASP A 160 -5.28 -14.13 17.59
N TYR A 161 -4.34 -13.28 18.02
CA TYR A 161 -4.67 -12.08 18.82
C TYR A 161 -5.40 -11.02 18.00
N LEU A 162 -5.14 -10.94 16.71
CA LEU A 162 -5.86 -10.09 15.78
C LEU A 162 -6.24 -10.90 14.55
N PHE A 163 -7.52 -11.09 14.31
CA PHE A 163 -8.01 -11.86 13.18
C PHE A 163 -9.21 -11.20 12.51
N PHE A 164 -9.37 -11.48 11.24
CA PHE A 164 -10.56 -11.15 10.46
C PHE A 164 -11.29 -12.45 10.13
N GLY A 165 -12.41 -12.67 10.78
CA GLY A 165 -13.19 -13.88 10.60
C GLY A 165 -14.56 -13.75 11.26
N LYS A 166 -15.44 -14.73 11.02
CA LYS A 166 -16.68 -14.85 11.77
C LYS A 166 -16.35 -15.41 13.15
N SER A 167 -16.77 -14.70 14.19
CA SER A 167 -16.81 -15.20 15.56
C SER A 167 -17.87 -16.29 15.69
#